data_b8a3051f9d986142f4e9da74269d346f
#
_entry.id   b8a3051f9d986142f4e9da74269d346f
#
_cell.length_a   1.000
_cell.length_b   1.000
_cell.length_c   1.000
_cell.angle_alpha   90.00
_cell.angle_beta   90.00
_cell.angle_gamma   90.00
#
_symmetry.space_group_name_H-M   'P 1'
#
loop_
_entity.id
_entity.type
_entity.pdbx_description
1 polymer ?
#
loop_
_entity_poly.entity_id
_entity_poly.type
_entity_poly.pdbx_seq_one_letter_code
_entity_poly.pdbx_strand_id
1 'polypeptide(L)'
;GDPCGKVTLSEVRCETWGPFIFYCMDPEVKPLLDWLAPLPERLKDYGLDNWIRVMYLSADANFNWKIIRDNFNESYHLPTIHPELSTFINDGLPDTLFEMYESGHNSMWMKGHQATTRNPEFHTGEVPSPLDDVARAWEIDPADYNGHTGDLREAIVAAKRRLGPERGFTNYENMSDQQLVDYFHCTLFPNLTITMSPEQCQILRTEPHPTDPAKCVFHHWVLAPPVVGMTEIETPIGPMPLEWAENRHSVYGDGQSVGYVADQDLSIGTSQQQGLNSRGFNGCMLTHQEKRVQRFHELLNDYVNAGVSTDIINSDQLGS
;
A
#
# COMPACT_ATOMS: atom_id res chain seq x y z
N GLY A 1 -43.82 9.01 -27.72
CA GLY A 1 -42.95 9.91 -28.49
C GLY A 1 -41.52 9.46 -28.42
N ASP A 2 -40.76 9.79 -29.45
CA ASP A 2 -39.31 9.50 -29.47
C ASP A 2 -38.59 10.19 -28.31
N PRO A 3 -37.89 9.44 -27.41
CA PRO A 3 -37.16 10.03 -26.33
C PRO A 3 -35.80 10.66 -26.76
N CYS A 4 -35.41 10.45 -28.01
CA CYS A 4 -34.17 10.93 -28.57
C CYS A 4 -34.04 12.45 -28.44
N GLY A 5 -32.97 12.90 -27.76
CA GLY A 5 -32.74 14.33 -27.46
C GLY A 5 -33.58 14.94 -26.32
N LYS A 6 -34.45 14.14 -25.65
CA LYS A 6 -35.25 14.56 -24.52
C LYS A 6 -34.76 14.02 -23.17
N VAL A 7 -34.00 12.96 -23.22
CA VAL A 7 -33.42 12.31 -22.05
C VAL A 7 -31.93 12.10 -22.32
N THR A 8 -31.09 12.59 -21.43
CA THR A 8 -29.66 12.36 -21.41
C THR A 8 -29.29 11.62 -20.14
N LEU A 9 -28.28 10.76 -20.21
CA LEU A 9 -27.67 10.20 -19.02
C LEU A 9 -26.89 11.30 -18.29
N SER A 10 -26.85 11.24 -16.97
CA SER A 10 -25.99 12.12 -16.20
C SER A 10 -24.53 11.80 -16.50
N GLU A 11 -23.74 12.82 -16.74
CA GLU A 11 -22.30 12.67 -16.88
C GLU A 11 -21.67 12.44 -15.50
N VAL A 12 -20.70 11.52 -15.47
CA VAL A 12 -19.89 11.27 -14.28
C VAL A 12 -18.46 11.65 -14.62
N ARG A 13 -17.86 12.50 -13.77
CA ARG A 13 -16.47 12.90 -13.96
C ARG A 13 -15.57 11.68 -13.81
N CYS A 14 -14.75 11.45 -14.83
CA CYS A 14 -13.82 10.33 -14.91
C CYS A 14 -12.46 10.85 -15.35
N GLU A 15 -11.42 10.57 -14.56
CA GLU A 15 -10.04 10.97 -14.84
C GLU A 15 -9.09 9.80 -14.56
N THR A 16 -7.89 9.81 -15.11
CA THR A 16 -6.89 8.76 -14.98
C THR A 16 -5.61 9.26 -14.34
N TRP A 17 -4.95 8.39 -13.59
CA TRP A 17 -3.59 8.58 -13.10
C TRP A 17 -2.87 7.22 -13.11
N GLY A 18 -1.79 7.14 -13.89
CA GLY A 18 -1.18 5.85 -14.18
C GLY A 18 -2.20 4.88 -14.77
N PRO A 19 -2.19 3.60 -14.39
CA PRO A 19 -3.15 2.60 -14.87
C PRO A 19 -4.52 2.66 -14.17
N PHE A 20 -4.75 3.65 -13.30
CA PHE A 20 -5.97 3.76 -12.52
C PHE A 20 -6.99 4.68 -13.17
N ILE A 21 -8.25 4.26 -13.12
CA ILE A 21 -9.40 5.07 -13.52
C ILE A 21 -10.14 5.49 -12.25
N PHE A 22 -10.30 6.79 -12.06
CA PHE A 22 -11.06 7.37 -10.96
C PHE A 22 -12.33 8.00 -11.48
N TYR A 23 -13.43 7.85 -10.75
CA TYR A 23 -14.67 8.55 -11.04
C TYR A 23 -15.24 9.16 -9.76
N CYS A 24 -15.97 10.26 -9.91
CA CYS A 24 -16.63 10.94 -8.79
C CYS A 24 -18.05 11.36 -9.19
N MET A 25 -19.01 11.10 -8.28
CA MET A 25 -20.40 11.49 -8.47
C MET A 25 -20.68 12.96 -8.09
N ASP A 26 -19.74 13.60 -7.39
CA ASP A 26 -19.82 15.03 -7.06
C ASP A 26 -19.33 15.86 -8.26
N PRO A 27 -20.19 16.65 -8.90
CA PRO A 27 -19.80 17.49 -10.04
C PRO A 27 -18.84 18.61 -9.65
N GLU A 28 -18.82 19.02 -8.38
CA GLU A 28 -17.98 20.12 -7.87
C GLU A 28 -16.61 19.62 -7.36
N VAL A 29 -16.31 18.31 -7.52
CA VAL A 29 -15.02 17.76 -7.08
C VAL A 29 -13.87 18.44 -7.84
N LYS A 30 -12.79 18.75 -7.12
CA LYS A 30 -11.57 19.28 -7.73
C LYS A 30 -10.92 18.28 -8.70
N PRO A 31 -10.04 18.75 -9.62
CA PRO A 31 -9.31 17.87 -10.53
C PRO A 31 -8.59 16.73 -9.79
N LEU A 32 -8.52 15.55 -10.42
CA LEU A 32 -7.93 14.36 -9.81
C LEU A 32 -6.49 14.60 -9.34
N LEU A 33 -5.65 15.23 -10.17
CA LEU A 33 -4.25 15.46 -9.79
C LEU A 33 -4.11 16.43 -8.61
N ASP A 34 -5.02 17.39 -8.47
CA ASP A 34 -5.05 18.29 -7.31
C ASP A 34 -5.52 17.54 -6.04
N TRP A 35 -6.42 16.55 -6.22
CA TRP A 35 -6.85 15.71 -5.11
C TRP A 35 -5.76 14.74 -4.67
N LEU A 36 -5.03 14.15 -5.61
CA LEU A 36 -3.93 13.22 -5.34
C LEU A 36 -2.64 13.91 -4.87
N ALA A 37 -2.52 15.24 -5.00
CA ALA A 37 -1.29 15.93 -4.65
C ALA A 37 -0.84 15.62 -3.20
N PRO A 38 0.49 15.43 -2.99
CA PRO A 38 1.62 15.57 -3.94
C PRO A 38 2.05 14.24 -4.58
N LEU A 39 1.28 13.16 -4.45
CA LEU A 39 1.68 11.80 -4.84
C LEU A 39 2.04 11.66 -6.33
N PRO A 40 1.30 12.25 -7.30
CA PRO A 40 1.66 12.13 -8.70
C PRO A 40 3.08 12.61 -9.01
N GLU A 41 3.48 13.74 -8.43
CA GLU A 41 4.83 14.28 -8.60
C GLU A 41 5.90 13.42 -7.94
N ARG A 42 5.62 12.85 -6.77
CA ARG A 42 6.56 11.99 -6.03
C ARG A 42 6.77 10.63 -6.70
N LEU A 43 5.77 10.13 -7.40
CA LEU A 43 5.80 8.81 -8.03
C LEU A 43 6.05 8.86 -9.54
N LYS A 44 6.25 10.03 -10.14
CA LYS A 44 6.37 10.20 -11.59
C LYS A 44 7.51 9.38 -12.20
N ASP A 45 8.65 9.28 -11.50
CA ASP A 45 9.87 8.65 -12.01
C ASP A 45 9.73 7.12 -12.09
N TYR A 46 8.75 6.52 -11.42
CA TYR A 46 8.43 5.10 -11.57
C TYR A 46 7.79 4.78 -12.93
N GLY A 47 7.18 5.76 -13.61
CA GLY A 47 6.58 5.56 -14.94
C GLY A 47 5.33 4.69 -14.92
N LEU A 48 4.46 4.88 -13.94
CA LEU A 48 3.26 4.07 -13.68
C LEU A 48 2.31 3.91 -14.87
N ASP A 49 2.31 4.84 -15.83
CA ASP A 49 1.40 4.82 -16.98
C ASP A 49 1.50 3.55 -17.83
N ASN A 50 2.65 2.88 -17.79
CA ASN A 50 2.92 1.68 -18.57
C ASN A 50 2.85 0.38 -17.74
N TRP A 51 2.52 0.47 -16.44
CA TRP A 51 2.48 -0.70 -15.59
C TRP A 51 1.21 -1.51 -15.81
N ILE A 52 1.32 -2.83 -15.70
CA ILE A 52 0.20 -3.77 -15.87
C ILE A 52 -0.11 -4.49 -14.57
N ARG A 53 -1.38 -4.83 -14.36
CA ARG A 53 -1.80 -5.62 -13.20
C ARG A 53 -1.49 -7.10 -13.44
N VAL A 54 -0.50 -7.62 -12.73
CA VAL A 54 -0.05 -9.02 -12.84
C VAL A 54 -0.64 -9.95 -11.78
N MET A 55 -1.19 -9.39 -10.71
CA MET A 55 -1.89 -10.12 -9.67
C MET A 55 -3.13 -9.36 -9.21
N TYR A 56 -4.26 -10.06 -9.05
CA TYR A 56 -5.45 -9.52 -8.40
C TYR A 56 -6.11 -10.60 -7.56
N LEU A 57 -6.01 -10.44 -6.24
CA LEU A 57 -6.65 -11.30 -5.25
C LEU A 57 -7.65 -10.48 -4.44
N SER A 58 -8.72 -11.12 -4.00
CA SER A 58 -9.64 -10.53 -3.03
C SER A 58 -10.19 -11.59 -2.10
N ALA A 59 -10.55 -11.18 -0.88
CA ALA A 59 -11.15 -12.08 0.09
C ALA A 59 -12.18 -11.37 0.96
N ASP A 60 -13.28 -12.09 1.25
CA ASP A 60 -14.21 -11.70 2.31
C ASP A 60 -13.56 -11.94 3.67
N ALA A 61 -13.58 -10.93 4.55
CA ALA A 61 -12.98 -10.98 5.88
C ALA A 61 -13.98 -10.66 6.98
N ASN A 62 -13.86 -11.35 8.13
CA ASN A 62 -14.76 -11.25 9.26
C ASN A 62 -14.30 -10.22 10.31
N PHE A 63 -13.96 -9.02 9.86
CA PHE A 63 -13.64 -7.86 10.70
C PHE A 63 -13.90 -6.56 9.94
N ASN A 64 -13.99 -5.45 10.69
CA ASN A 64 -14.22 -4.12 10.11
C ASN A 64 -13.06 -3.68 9.23
N TRP A 65 -13.35 -3.07 8.09
CA TRP A 65 -12.38 -2.61 7.11
C TRP A 65 -11.31 -1.65 7.68
N LYS A 66 -11.64 -0.90 8.75
CA LYS A 66 -10.70 0.04 9.38
C LYS A 66 -9.54 -0.66 10.11
N ILE A 67 -9.73 -1.90 10.56
CA ILE A 67 -8.67 -2.66 11.23
C ILE A 67 -7.44 -2.77 10.31
N ILE A 68 -7.64 -3.14 9.06
CA ILE A 68 -6.55 -3.22 8.08
C ILE A 68 -6.06 -1.82 7.67
N ARG A 69 -6.93 -0.80 7.69
CA ARG A 69 -6.47 0.58 7.46
C ARG A 69 -5.54 1.07 8.55
N ASP A 70 -5.84 0.76 9.81
CA ASP A 70 -4.97 1.09 10.93
C ASP A 70 -3.62 0.39 10.78
N ASN A 71 -3.64 -0.91 10.50
CA ASN A 71 -2.44 -1.72 10.26
C ASN A 71 -1.55 -1.14 9.13
N PHE A 72 -2.13 -0.71 8.01
CA PHE A 72 -1.37 -0.13 6.90
C PHE A 72 -1.00 1.35 7.07
N ASN A 73 -1.41 1.99 8.17
CA ASN A 73 -1.05 3.36 8.48
C ASN A 73 0.12 3.49 9.48
N GLU A 74 0.79 2.38 9.80
CA GLU A 74 1.95 2.37 10.69
C GLU A 74 2.93 1.25 10.28
N SER A 75 4.11 1.23 10.88
CA SER A 75 5.11 0.17 10.75
C SER A 75 5.48 -0.45 12.11
N TYR A 76 4.71 -0.12 13.14
CA TYR A 76 5.00 -0.52 14.51
C TYR A 76 4.90 -2.03 14.72
N HIS A 77 4.01 -2.69 13.97
CA HIS A 77 3.76 -4.13 14.04
C HIS A 77 4.82 -4.97 13.29
N LEU A 78 5.62 -4.39 12.39
CA LEU A 78 6.53 -5.15 11.53
C LEU A 78 7.38 -6.19 12.28
N PRO A 79 8.09 -5.84 13.37
CA PRO A 79 8.95 -6.81 14.05
C PRO A 79 8.20 -7.97 14.69
N THR A 80 6.89 -7.83 14.90
CA THR A 80 6.07 -8.83 15.60
C THR A 80 5.27 -9.70 14.64
N ILE A 81 4.70 -9.09 13.62
CA ILE A 81 3.81 -9.76 12.66
C ILE A 81 4.58 -10.26 11.44
N HIS A 82 5.59 -9.47 11.02
CA HIS A 82 6.42 -9.73 9.85
C HIS A 82 7.92 -9.74 10.21
N PRO A 83 8.38 -10.61 11.10
CA PRO A 83 9.79 -10.59 11.55
C PRO A 83 10.78 -10.73 10.39
N GLU A 84 10.40 -11.43 9.31
CA GLU A 84 11.19 -11.56 8.10
C GLU A 84 11.35 -10.25 7.33
N LEU A 85 10.37 -9.34 7.37
CA LEU A 85 10.51 -8.03 6.74
C LEU A 85 11.55 -7.16 7.47
N SER A 86 11.72 -7.35 8.77
CA SER A 86 12.72 -6.62 9.57
C SER A 86 14.16 -6.91 9.15
N THR A 87 14.40 -7.96 8.37
CA THR A 87 15.74 -8.30 7.87
C THR A 87 16.14 -7.49 6.64
N PHE A 88 15.18 -6.82 5.95
CA PHE A 88 15.46 -6.05 4.75
C PHE A 88 14.65 -4.74 4.62
N ILE A 89 13.80 -4.42 5.61
CA ILE A 89 13.12 -3.12 5.74
C ILE A 89 13.49 -2.51 7.09
N ASN A 90 14.09 -1.34 7.07
CA ASN A 90 14.35 -0.59 8.28
C ASN A 90 13.14 0.26 8.67
N ASP A 91 12.39 -0.22 9.66
CA ASP A 91 11.22 0.44 10.24
C ASP A 91 11.56 1.27 11.49
N GLY A 92 12.85 1.41 11.80
CA GLY A 92 13.33 2.12 12.98
C GLY A 92 13.14 3.63 12.89
N LEU A 93 12.84 4.27 14.02
CA LEU A 93 12.95 5.71 14.14
C LEU A 93 14.42 6.09 14.43
N PRO A 94 14.96 7.13 13.82
CA PRO A 94 14.33 8.20 13.00
C PRO A 94 14.30 7.92 11.49
N ASP A 95 14.61 6.72 11.04
CA ASP A 95 14.78 6.39 9.60
C ASP A 95 13.45 6.30 8.84
N THR A 96 12.33 6.08 9.52
CA THR A 96 11.00 6.08 8.90
C THR A 96 10.43 7.50 8.86
N LEU A 97 10.14 7.99 7.66
CA LEU A 97 9.58 9.32 7.46
C LEU A 97 8.06 9.24 7.25
N PHE A 98 7.34 10.07 7.98
CA PHE A 98 5.88 10.17 7.86
C PHE A 98 5.48 11.56 7.39
N GLU A 99 4.61 11.63 6.39
CA GLU A 99 4.05 12.88 5.88
C GLU A 99 2.53 12.79 5.81
N MET A 100 1.86 13.84 6.27
CA MET A 100 0.42 14.04 6.15
C MET A 100 0.14 15.19 5.20
N TYR A 101 -0.82 15.02 4.29
CA TYR A 101 -1.15 15.99 3.27
C TYR A 101 -2.52 16.63 3.55
N GLU A 102 -2.72 17.85 3.05
CA GLU A 102 -3.98 18.58 3.21
C GLU A 102 -5.17 17.85 2.60
N SER A 103 -4.93 17.08 1.54
CA SER A 103 -5.95 16.23 0.89
C SER A 103 -6.48 15.11 1.79
N GLY A 104 -5.87 14.88 2.96
CA GLY A 104 -6.16 13.73 3.81
C GLY A 104 -5.35 12.49 3.48
N HIS A 105 -4.64 12.47 2.35
CA HIS A 105 -3.68 11.43 2.03
C HIS A 105 -2.46 11.53 2.94
N ASN A 106 -1.69 10.47 3.00
CA ASN A 106 -0.47 10.45 3.78
C ASN A 106 0.54 9.46 3.18
N SER A 107 1.78 9.56 3.61
CA SER A 107 2.81 8.60 3.22
C SER A 107 3.74 8.22 4.36
N MET A 108 4.35 7.07 4.18
CA MET A 108 5.43 6.55 5.01
C MET A 108 6.55 6.10 4.07
N TRP A 109 7.75 6.58 4.33
CA TRP A 109 8.93 6.17 3.60
C TRP A 109 9.80 5.34 4.51
N MET A 110 10.08 4.10 4.10
CA MET A 110 10.94 3.16 4.84
C MET A 110 12.16 2.82 4.01
N LYS A 111 13.33 2.81 4.64
CA LYS A 111 14.56 2.33 4.00
C LYS A 111 14.45 0.84 3.72
N GLY A 112 14.51 0.48 2.45
CA GLY A 112 14.57 -0.90 2.01
C GLY A 112 16.00 -1.39 1.81
N HIS A 113 16.17 -2.70 1.60
CA HIS A 113 17.46 -3.37 1.40
C HIS A 113 18.45 -3.08 2.56
N GLN A 114 17.90 -2.88 3.73
CA GLN A 114 18.62 -2.66 4.97
C GLN A 114 17.80 -3.25 6.12
N ALA A 115 18.44 -4.06 6.95
CA ALA A 115 17.79 -4.60 8.14
C ALA A 115 17.42 -3.49 9.14
N THR A 116 16.42 -3.77 9.96
CA THR A 116 15.95 -2.81 10.98
C THR A 116 17.05 -2.44 11.97
N THR A 117 17.16 -1.16 12.30
CA THR A 117 18.06 -0.67 13.35
C THR A 117 17.61 -1.04 14.76
N ARG A 118 16.40 -1.59 14.92
CA ARG A 118 15.89 -2.09 16.20
C ARG A 118 16.59 -3.37 16.65
N ASN A 119 17.17 -4.14 15.72
CA ASN A 119 17.96 -5.33 16.03
C ASN A 119 19.42 -5.16 15.57
N PRO A 120 20.35 -4.76 16.48
CA PRO A 120 21.74 -4.55 16.15
C PRO A 120 22.46 -5.81 15.62
N GLU A 121 21.99 -7.00 15.96
CA GLU A 121 22.60 -8.26 15.50
C GLU A 121 22.55 -8.42 13.98
N PHE A 122 21.51 -7.85 13.32
CA PHE A 122 21.42 -7.86 11.86
C PHE A 122 22.52 -7.05 11.16
N HIS A 123 23.22 -6.19 11.88
CA HIS A 123 24.24 -5.31 11.30
C HIS A 123 25.67 -5.81 11.52
N THR A 124 25.89 -6.73 12.45
CA THR A 124 27.22 -7.20 12.89
C THR A 124 27.50 -8.67 12.53
N GLY A 125 26.50 -9.40 12.04
CA GLY A 125 26.57 -10.80 11.67
C GLY A 125 26.71 -11.01 10.17
N GLU A 126 26.25 -12.15 9.74
CA GLU A 126 26.05 -12.47 8.33
C GLU A 126 24.87 -11.65 7.76
N VAL A 127 24.88 -11.42 6.44
CA VAL A 127 23.75 -10.78 5.76
C VAL A 127 22.52 -11.68 5.93
N PRO A 128 21.43 -11.18 6.55
CA PRO A 128 20.27 -12.02 6.85
C PRO A 128 19.46 -12.33 5.60
N SER A 129 18.80 -13.51 5.58
CA SER A 129 17.81 -13.82 4.54
C SER A 129 16.51 -12.99 4.78
N PRO A 130 15.82 -12.53 3.70
CA PRO A 130 16.12 -12.74 2.27
C PRO A 130 17.05 -11.69 1.64
N LEU A 131 17.67 -10.82 2.43
CA LEU A 131 18.55 -9.78 1.89
C LEU A 131 19.77 -10.35 1.17
N ASP A 132 20.29 -11.51 1.63
CA ASP A 132 21.37 -12.23 0.98
C ASP A 132 20.96 -12.75 -0.42
N ASP A 133 19.72 -13.22 -0.59
CA ASP A 133 19.21 -13.64 -1.90
C ASP A 133 19.04 -12.45 -2.85
N VAL A 134 18.60 -11.31 -2.33
CA VAL A 134 18.55 -10.07 -3.10
C VAL A 134 19.95 -9.65 -3.57
N ALA A 135 20.96 -9.74 -2.70
CA ALA A 135 22.35 -9.45 -3.07
C ALA A 135 22.81 -10.34 -4.22
N ARG A 136 22.63 -11.66 -4.09
CA ARG A 136 23.00 -12.63 -5.14
C ARG A 136 22.26 -12.39 -6.44
N ALA A 137 20.97 -12.04 -6.37
CA ALA A 137 20.19 -11.69 -7.56
C ALA A 137 20.79 -10.49 -8.34
N TRP A 138 21.48 -9.59 -7.65
CA TRP A 138 22.17 -8.45 -8.24
C TRP A 138 23.70 -8.66 -8.42
N GLU A 139 24.16 -9.92 -8.43
CA GLU A 139 25.57 -10.31 -8.64
C GLU A 139 26.51 -9.77 -7.55
N ILE A 140 26.01 -9.67 -6.32
CA ILE A 140 26.78 -9.26 -5.15
C ILE A 140 26.99 -10.50 -4.28
N ASP A 141 28.23 -10.78 -3.85
CA ASP A 141 28.47 -11.81 -2.84
C ASP A 141 28.13 -11.26 -1.44
N PRO A 142 27.09 -11.75 -0.77
CA PRO A 142 26.73 -11.26 0.55
C PRO A 142 27.82 -11.50 1.59
N ALA A 143 28.72 -12.46 1.39
CA ALA A 143 29.83 -12.71 2.31
C ALA A 143 30.80 -11.53 2.43
N ASP A 144 30.93 -10.73 1.39
CA ASP A 144 31.76 -9.50 1.40
C ASP A 144 31.23 -8.43 2.36
N TYR A 145 29.98 -8.57 2.83
CA TYR A 145 29.30 -7.60 3.69
C TYR A 145 29.05 -8.11 5.12
N ASN A 146 29.55 -9.29 5.44
CA ASN A 146 29.44 -9.84 6.81
C ASN A 146 30.17 -8.93 7.81
N GLY A 147 29.49 -8.60 8.89
CA GLY A 147 29.99 -7.68 9.92
C GLY A 147 29.79 -6.18 9.64
N HIS A 148 29.33 -5.81 8.43
CA HIS A 148 29.03 -4.42 8.02
C HIS A 148 27.88 -4.38 6.99
N THR A 149 26.81 -5.09 7.28
CA THR A 149 25.67 -5.30 6.37
C THR A 149 24.99 -3.99 5.93
N GLY A 150 25.20 -2.89 6.65
CA GLY A 150 24.68 -1.56 6.27
C GLY A 150 25.20 -1.04 4.92
N ASP A 151 26.40 -1.46 4.51
CA ASP A 151 27.02 -1.01 3.26
C ASP A 151 26.44 -1.74 2.03
N LEU A 152 25.77 -2.87 2.24
CA LEU A 152 25.16 -3.67 1.16
C LEU A 152 24.12 -2.88 0.37
N ARG A 153 23.36 -2.00 1.02
CA ARG A 153 22.36 -1.19 0.35
C ARG A 153 22.92 -0.33 -0.78
N GLU A 154 24.07 0.31 -0.56
CA GLU A 154 24.74 1.14 -1.58
C GLU A 154 25.28 0.27 -2.73
N ALA A 155 25.77 -0.93 -2.42
CA ALA A 155 26.21 -1.89 -3.43
C ALA A 155 25.03 -2.36 -4.31
N ILE A 156 23.86 -2.60 -3.72
CA ILE A 156 22.64 -2.95 -4.47
C ILE A 156 22.22 -1.80 -5.39
N VAL A 157 22.26 -0.54 -4.93
CA VAL A 157 22.00 0.63 -5.78
C VAL A 157 22.94 0.66 -6.98
N ALA A 158 24.25 0.51 -6.73
CA ALA A 158 25.26 0.50 -7.80
C ALA A 158 25.04 -0.65 -8.79
N ALA A 159 24.70 -1.84 -8.30
CA ALA A 159 24.39 -2.98 -9.14
C ALA A 159 23.11 -2.78 -9.97
N LYS A 160 22.03 -2.25 -9.38
CA LYS A 160 20.79 -1.91 -10.09
C LYS A 160 21.03 -0.87 -11.19
N ARG A 161 21.85 0.16 -10.92
CA ARG A 161 22.25 1.15 -11.93
C ARG A 161 22.99 0.51 -13.10
N ARG A 162 23.92 -0.39 -12.82
CA ARG A 162 24.75 -1.06 -13.83
C ARG A 162 23.99 -2.12 -14.62
N LEU A 163 23.28 -3.02 -13.91
CA LEU A 163 22.68 -4.21 -14.50
C LEU A 163 21.22 -4.02 -14.91
N GLY A 164 20.52 -3.07 -14.28
CA GLY A 164 19.08 -2.89 -14.50
C GLY A 164 18.72 -2.66 -15.96
N PRO A 165 19.36 -1.72 -16.68
CA PRO A 165 19.09 -1.49 -18.10
C PRO A 165 19.36 -2.74 -18.96
N GLU A 166 20.44 -3.48 -18.68
CA GLU A 166 20.80 -4.72 -19.39
C GLU A 166 19.76 -5.84 -19.14
N ARG A 167 19.11 -5.81 -17.97
CA ARG A 167 18.04 -6.74 -17.58
C ARG A 167 16.63 -6.28 -17.99
N GLY A 168 16.55 -5.17 -18.73
CA GLY A 168 15.30 -4.66 -19.28
C GLY A 168 14.53 -3.69 -18.37
N PHE A 169 15.07 -3.29 -17.22
CA PHE A 169 14.47 -2.29 -16.32
C PHE A 169 14.79 -0.87 -16.81
N THR A 170 14.11 -0.43 -17.87
CA THR A 170 14.36 0.87 -18.51
C THR A 170 13.96 2.07 -17.64
N ASN A 171 13.07 1.87 -16.67
CA ASN A 171 12.63 2.91 -15.74
C ASN A 171 13.68 3.29 -14.68
N TYR A 172 14.69 2.44 -14.44
CA TYR A 172 15.71 2.69 -13.43
C TYR A 172 16.56 3.93 -13.70
N GLU A 173 16.71 4.34 -14.95
CA GLU A 173 17.47 5.54 -15.32
C GLU A 173 16.89 6.83 -14.73
N ASN A 174 15.56 6.89 -14.58
CA ASN A 174 14.85 8.07 -14.08
C ASN A 174 14.71 8.11 -12.56
N MET A 175 14.89 6.98 -11.89
CA MET A 175 14.70 6.85 -10.45
C MET A 175 15.90 7.41 -9.68
N SER A 176 15.65 8.03 -8.53
CA SER A 176 16.69 8.32 -7.53
C SER A 176 17.24 7.04 -6.91
N ASP A 177 18.41 7.12 -6.26
CA ASP A 177 19.00 5.97 -5.56
C ASP A 177 18.06 5.45 -4.45
N GLN A 178 17.34 6.34 -3.79
CA GLN A 178 16.33 5.98 -2.81
C GLN A 178 15.17 5.21 -3.45
N GLN A 179 14.64 5.68 -4.58
CA GLN A 179 13.55 5.00 -5.29
C GLN A 179 13.93 3.60 -5.78
N LEU A 180 15.22 3.32 -6.00
CA LEU A 180 15.72 2.00 -6.41
C LEU A 180 15.71 0.95 -5.30
N VAL A 181 15.67 1.36 -4.03
CA VAL A 181 15.85 0.43 -2.90
C VAL A 181 14.88 0.63 -1.74
N ASP A 182 14.14 1.75 -1.67
CA ASP A 182 13.21 2.04 -0.58
C ASP A 182 11.77 1.66 -0.91
N TYR A 183 10.97 1.60 0.14
CA TYR A 183 9.53 1.41 0.05
C TYR A 183 8.81 2.73 0.35
N PHE A 184 8.02 3.17 -0.62
CA PHE A 184 7.17 4.34 -0.49
C PHE A 184 5.72 3.88 -0.31
N HIS A 185 5.22 3.99 0.91
CA HIS A 185 3.92 3.50 1.32
C HIS A 185 2.95 4.66 1.50
N CYS A 186 1.98 4.79 0.61
CA CYS A 186 1.02 5.88 0.56
C CYS A 186 -0.38 5.40 0.88
N THR A 187 -1.10 6.14 1.71
CA THR A 187 -2.54 5.96 1.89
C THR A 187 -3.30 7.05 1.13
N LEU A 188 -4.13 6.64 0.18
CA LEU A 188 -5.16 7.48 -0.42
C LEU A 188 -6.43 7.30 0.42
N PHE A 189 -6.77 8.36 1.14
CA PHE A 189 -7.95 8.34 2.00
C PHE A 189 -9.23 8.12 1.15
N PRO A 190 -10.18 7.27 1.58
CA PRO A 190 -10.20 6.60 2.88
C PRO A 190 -9.63 5.18 2.92
N ASN A 191 -9.56 4.43 1.81
CA ASN A 191 -9.47 2.98 1.88
C ASN A 191 -8.47 2.32 0.91
N LEU A 192 -7.58 3.08 0.31
CA LEU A 192 -6.59 2.59 -0.63
C LEU A 192 -5.17 2.84 -0.12
N THR A 193 -4.33 1.82 -0.16
CA THR A 193 -2.89 1.93 0.06
C THR A 193 -2.13 1.53 -1.20
N ILE A 194 -1.11 2.30 -1.52
CA ILE A 194 -0.17 2.07 -2.61
C ILE A 194 1.21 1.90 -1.98
N THR A 195 1.84 0.75 -2.17
CA THR A 195 3.22 0.51 -1.76
C THR A 195 4.08 0.38 -3.00
N MET A 196 4.97 1.34 -3.20
CA MET A 196 5.87 1.41 -4.35
C MET A 196 7.23 0.85 -4.02
N SER A 197 7.73 0.00 -4.90
CA SER A 197 9.14 -0.35 -5.11
C SER A 197 9.45 -0.23 -6.60
N PRO A 198 10.72 -0.30 -7.00
CA PRO A 198 11.07 -0.16 -8.43
C PRO A 198 10.55 -1.30 -9.31
N GLU A 199 10.29 -2.46 -8.73
CA GLU A 199 9.82 -3.66 -9.44
C GLU A 199 8.32 -3.91 -9.29
N GLN A 200 7.68 -3.35 -8.27
CA GLN A 200 6.28 -3.64 -7.95
C GLN A 200 5.56 -2.41 -7.37
N CYS A 201 4.29 -2.31 -7.72
CA CYS A 201 3.34 -1.45 -7.02
C CYS A 201 2.25 -2.35 -6.42
N GLN A 202 2.25 -2.50 -5.10
CA GLN A 202 1.19 -3.23 -4.40
C GLN A 202 0.06 -2.28 -4.04
N ILE A 203 -1.16 -2.68 -4.35
CA ILE A 203 -2.39 -1.97 -4.04
C ILE A 203 -3.18 -2.79 -3.04
N LEU A 204 -3.40 -2.22 -1.87
CA LEU A 204 -4.15 -2.83 -0.79
C LEU A 204 -5.40 -1.97 -0.53
N ARG A 205 -6.57 -2.50 -0.86
CA ARG A 205 -7.84 -1.80 -0.70
C ARG A 205 -8.78 -2.59 0.20
N THR A 206 -9.51 -1.90 1.06
CA THR A 206 -10.56 -2.51 1.86
C THR A 206 -11.90 -1.87 1.56
N GLU A 207 -12.92 -2.69 1.34
CA GLU A 207 -14.29 -2.22 1.15
C GLU A 207 -15.13 -2.60 2.36
N PRO A 208 -15.88 -1.66 2.96
CA PRO A 208 -16.83 -2.00 4.01
C PRO A 208 -17.91 -2.94 3.45
N HIS A 209 -18.31 -3.92 4.25
CA HIS A 209 -19.49 -4.72 3.88
C HIS A 209 -20.75 -3.83 3.89
N PRO A 210 -21.68 -3.99 2.91
CA PRO A 210 -22.80 -3.08 2.74
C PRO A 210 -23.74 -2.98 3.96
N THR A 211 -23.86 -4.02 4.75
CA THR A 211 -24.85 -4.12 5.84
C THR A 211 -24.29 -4.63 7.17
N ASP A 212 -23.06 -5.15 7.18
CA ASP A 212 -22.44 -5.70 8.39
C ASP A 212 -21.13 -4.98 8.70
N PRO A 213 -21.08 -4.10 9.70
CA PRO A 213 -19.86 -3.35 10.03
C PRO A 213 -18.73 -4.22 10.57
N ALA A 214 -18.99 -5.48 10.92
CA ALA A 214 -17.99 -6.45 11.36
C ALA A 214 -17.38 -7.26 10.21
N LYS A 215 -17.64 -6.85 8.95
CA LYS A 215 -17.11 -7.51 7.76
C LYS A 215 -16.56 -6.51 6.77
N CYS A 216 -15.66 -6.99 5.90
CA CYS A 216 -15.15 -6.23 4.76
C CYS A 216 -14.72 -7.15 3.63
N VAL A 217 -14.44 -6.56 2.47
CA VAL A 217 -13.72 -7.21 1.39
C VAL A 217 -12.32 -6.60 1.33
N PHE A 218 -11.32 -7.45 1.38
CA PHE A 218 -9.92 -7.07 1.18
C PHE A 218 -9.51 -7.35 -0.25
N HIS A 219 -8.81 -6.42 -0.88
CA HIS A 219 -8.26 -6.54 -2.22
C HIS A 219 -6.75 -6.33 -2.19
N HIS A 220 -6.03 -7.22 -2.87
CA HIS A 220 -4.60 -7.12 -3.08
C HIS A 220 -4.26 -7.23 -4.56
N TRP A 221 -3.76 -6.15 -5.12
CA TRP A 221 -3.28 -6.11 -6.50
C TRP A 221 -1.78 -5.89 -6.53
N VAL A 222 -1.12 -6.46 -7.53
CA VAL A 222 0.25 -6.12 -7.88
C VAL A 222 0.27 -5.61 -9.31
N LEU A 223 0.84 -4.43 -9.47
CA LEU A 223 1.22 -3.88 -10.76
C LEU A 223 2.73 -4.05 -10.94
N ALA A 224 3.16 -4.32 -12.15
CA ALA A 224 4.56 -4.46 -12.52
C ALA A 224 4.88 -3.59 -13.72
N PRO A 225 6.12 -3.03 -13.81
CA PRO A 225 6.58 -2.34 -15.01
C PRO A 225 6.73 -3.34 -16.16
N PRO A 226 6.63 -2.88 -17.41
CA PRO A 226 7.06 -3.68 -18.54
C PRO A 226 8.58 -3.84 -18.48
N VAL A 227 9.06 -5.08 -18.37
CA VAL A 227 10.50 -5.39 -18.33
C VAL A 227 10.87 -6.11 -19.62
N VAL A 228 11.77 -5.52 -20.42
CA VAL A 228 12.14 -6.04 -21.74
C VAL A 228 12.76 -7.43 -21.61
N GLY A 229 12.18 -8.40 -22.30
CA GLY A 229 12.68 -9.78 -22.31
C GLY A 229 12.24 -10.65 -21.15
N MET A 230 11.53 -10.12 -20.15
CA MET A 230 10.90 -10.91 -19.09
C MET A 230 9.48 -11.28 -19.46
N THR A 231 9.06 -12.50 -19.10
CA THR A 231 7.70 -13.03 -19.27
C THR A 231 6.99 -13.28 -17.96
N GLU A 232 7.72 -13.26 -16.85
CA GLU A 232 7.23 -13.46 -15.48
C GLU A 232 7.87 -12.47 -14.53
N ILE A 233 7.21 -12.18 -13.42
CA ILE A 233 7.73 -11.36 -12.33
C ILE A 233 7.33 -11.95 -10.99
N GLU A 234 8.18 -11.78 -9.97
CA GLU A 234 7.88 -12.20 -8.61
C GLU A 234 6.73 -11.39 -8.00
N THR A 235 5.83 -12.06 -7.32
CA THR A 235 4.70 -11.47 -6.60
C THR A 235 4.59 -12.08 -5.19
N PRO A 236 3.77 -11.53 -4.30
CA PRO A 236 3.51 -12.09 -2.96
C PRO A 236 2.98 -13.53 -2.92
N ILE A 237 2.61 -14.10 -4.06
CA ILE A 237 2.18 -15.51 -4.19
C ILE A 237 3.09 -16.33 -5.12
N GLY A 238 4.31 -15.85 -5.38
CA GLY A 238 5.29 -16.44 -6.29
C GLY A 238 5.28 -15.83 -7.70
N PRO A 239 6.02 -16.42 -8.65
CA PRO A 239 6.12 -15.92 -10.01
C PRO A 239 4.77 -15.84 -10.71
N MET A 240 4.49 -14.73 -11.38
CA MET A 240 3.28 -14.51 -12.16
C MET A 240 3.64 -14.00 -13.57
N PRO A 241 2.90 -14.41 -14.60
CA PRO A 241 3.09 -13.91 -15.95
C PRO A 241 2.95 -12.38 -16.03
N LEU A 242 3.75 -11.73 -16.88
CA LEU A 242 3.61 -10.31 -17.23
C LEU A 242 2.42 -10.13 -18.19
N GLU A 243 1.22 -10.46 -17.70
CA GLU A 243 -0.05 -10.30 -18.41
C GLU A 243 -1.13 -9.80 -17.46
N TRP A 244 -2.23 -9.31 -18.02
CA TRP A 244 -3.33 -8.78 -17.21
C TRP A 244 -4.03 -9.90 -16.42
N ALA A 245 -3.95 -9.79 -15.09
CA ALA A 245 -4.55 -10.77 -14.17
C ALA A 245 -6.01 -10.45 -13.85
N GLU A 246 -6.86 -11.48 -13.93
CA GLU A 246 -8.24 -11.43 -13.45
C GLU A 246 -8.32 -11.61 -11.93
N ASN A 247 -9.42 -11.13 -11.32
CA ASN A 247 -9.64 -11.30 -9.89
C ASN A 247 -9.85 -12.77 -9.52
N ARG A 248 -9.11 -13.25 -8.53
CA ARG A 248 -9.37 -14.51 -7.83
C ARG A 248 -9.93 -14.17 -6.45
N HIS A 249 -11.22 -14.41 -6.27
CA HIS A 249 -11.95 -14.12 -5.03
C HIS A 249 -12.06 -15.36 -4.15
N SER A 250 -11.87 -15.20 -2.84
CA SER A 250 -11.96 -16.24 -1.84
C SER A 250 -12.67 -15.76 -0.56
N VAL A 251 -12.80 -16.64 0.39
CA VAL A 251 -13.18 -16.27 1.78
C VAL A 251 -11.94 -16.46 2.64
N TYR A 252 -11.53 -15.43 3.36
CA TYR A 252 -10.33 -15.50 4.20
C TYR A 252 -10.49 -16.60 5.25
N GLY A 253 -9.51 -17.49 5.30
CA GLY A 253 -9.53 -18.67 6.17
C GLY A 253 -9.96 -19.99 5.50
N ASP A 254 -10.31 -19.97 4.20
CA ASP A 254 -10.61 -21.17 3.41
C ASP A 254 -9.37 -21.94 2.91
N GLY A 255 -8.18 -21.45 3.27
CA GLY A 255 -6.89 -22.03 2.89
C GLY A 255 -6.29 -21.42 1.62
N GLN A 256 -6.93 -20.42 1.02
CA GLN A 256 -6.35 -19.67 -0.10
C GLN A 256 -5.60 -18.44 0.40
N SER A 257 -4.38 -18.24 -0.11
CA SER A 257 -3.55 -17.09 0.22
C SER A 257 -4.00 -15.87 -0.57
N VAL A 258 -3.96 -14.70 0.09
CA VAL A 258 -4.06 -13.38 -0.54
C VAL A 258 -2.70 -12.66 -0.62
N GLY A 259 -1.62 -13.42 -0.44
CA GLY A 259 -0.23 -12.96 -0.38
C GLY A 259 0.34 -13.13 1.01
N TYR A 260 1.57 -13.66 1.11
CA TYR A 260 2.17 -14.09 2.39
C TYR A 260 2.09 -13.03 3.50
N VAL A 261 2.55 -11.80 3.23
CA VAL A 261 2.51 -10.70 4.21
C VAL A 261 1.07 -10.29 4.53
N ALA A 262 0.20 -10.20 3.51
CA ALA A 262 -1.21 -9.87 3.70
C ALA A 262 -1.94 -10.94 4.54
N ASP A 263 -1.61 -12.21 4.39
CA ASP A 263 -2.18 -13.28 5.21
C ASP A 263 -1.80 -13.13 6.69
N GLN A 264 -0.58 -12.71 6.98
CA GLN A 264 -0.15 -12.42 8.35
C GLN A 264 -0.98 -11.26 8.94
N ASP A 265 -1.16 -10.16 8.21
CA ASP A 265 -1.98 -9.02 8.63
C ASP A 265 -3.44 -9.42 8.87
N LEU A 266 -4.05 -10.14 7.93
CA LEU A 266 -5.44 -10.56 8.07
C LEU A 266 -5.65 -11.54 9.23
N SER A 267 -4.63 -12.32 9.58
CA SER A 267 -4.70 -13.32 10.66
C SER A 267 -5.05 -12.75 12.02
N ILE A 268 -4.64 -11.51 12.29
CA ILE A 268 -4.91 -10.83 13.55
C ILE A 268 -6.25 -10.06 13.55
N GLY A 269 -6.84 -9.80 12.37
CA GLY A 269 -7.99 -8.92 12.22
C GLY A 269 -9.21 -9.31 13.05
N THR A 270 -9.54 -10.60 13.07
CA THR A 270 -10.70 -11.11 13.85
C THR A 270 -10.47 -10.96 15.36
N SER A 271 -9.28 -11.25 15.85
CA SER A 271 -8.95 -11.12 17.27
C SER A 271 -8.91 -9.65 17.72
N GLN A 272 -8.41 -8.75 16.89
CA GLN A 272 -8.47 -7.32 17.14
C GLN A 272 -9.92 -6.82 17.18
N GLN A 273 -10.78 -7.25 16.25
CA GLN A 273 -12.21 -6.93 16.27
C GLN A 273 -12.87 -7.34 17.58
N GLN A 274 -12.56 -8.54 18.06
CA GLN A 274 -13.08 -9.03 19.34
C GLN A 274 -12.58 -8.19 20.53
N GLY A 275 -11.29 -7.81 20.52
CA GLY A 275 -10.68 -6.96 21.53
C GLY A 275 -11.34 -5.58 21.58
N LEU A 276 -11.53 -4.93 20.44
CA LEU A 276 -12.20 -3.62 20.32
C LEU A 276 -13.66 -3.66 20.80
N ASN A 277 -14.35 -4.79 20.61
CA ASN A 277 -15.74 -4.97 21.07
C ASN A 277 -15.83 -5.42 22.53
N SER A 278 -14.73 -5.67 23.20
CA SER A 278 -14.75 -6.11 24.60
C SER A 278 -15.21 -5.01 25.55
N ARG A 279 -15.84 -5.40 26.66
CA ARG A 279 -16.23 -4.45 27.73
C ARG A 279 -15.04 -3.80 28.43
N GLY A 280 -13.86 -4.36 28.29
CA GLY A 280 -12.60 -3.84 28.85
C GLY A 280 -11.91 -2.81 27.97
N PHE A 281 -12.35 -2.64 26.71
CA PHE A 281 -11.76 -1.66 25.82
C PHE A 281 -12.28 -0.24 26.14
N ASN A 282 -11.39 0.64 26.56
CA ASN A 282 -11.68 2.03 26.92
C ASN A 282 -10.91 3.05 26.06
N GLY A 283 -10.48 2.64 24.88
CA GLY A 283 -9.63 3.42 23.99
C GLY A 283 -8.19 2.88 23.95
N CYS A 284 -7.39 3.39 23.02
CA CYS A 284 -5.97 3.08 22.87
C CYS A 284 -5.13 4.34 22.94
N MET A 285 -3.88 4.19 23.35
CA MET A 285 -2.87 5.23 23.25
C MET A 285 -2.05 4.95 22.00
N LEU A 286 -2.04 5.90 21.06
CA LEU A 286 -1.24 5.81 19.85
C LEU A 286 0.14 6.40 20.08
N THR A 287 1.16 5.74 19.56
CA THR A 287 2.55 6.19 19.64
C THR A 287 2.87 7.18 18.51
N HIS A 288 4.07 7.76 18.53
CA HIS A 288 4.51 8.63 17.44
C HIS A 288 4.55 7.93 16.07
N GLN A 289 4.81 6.62 16.04
CA GLN A 289 4.80 5.82 14.80
C GLN A 289 3.38 5.58 14.26
N GLU A 290 2.35 5.79 15.07
CA GLU A 290 0.94 5.59 14.72
C GLU A 290 0.20 6.91 14.41
N LYS A 291 0.94 8.02 14.22
CA LYS A 291 0.30 9.33 13.93
C LYS A 291 -0.52 9.36 12.64
N ARG A 292 -0.23 8.48 11.67
CA ARG A 292 -1.04 8.31 10.46
C ARG A 292 -2.37 7.63 10.78
N VAL A 293 -2.39 6.67 11.73
CA VAL A 293 -3.62 6.06 12.28
C VAL A 293 -4.47 7.13 12.93
N GLN A 294 -3.88 7.94 13.81
CA GLN A 294 -4.60 9.06 14.44
C GLN A 294 -5.23 9.98 13.39
N ARG A 295 -4.46 10.43 12.41
CA ARG A 295 -4.92 11.34 11.37
C ARG A 295 -6.03 10.74 10.51
N PHE A 296 -5.95 9.44 10.21
CA PHE A 296 -6.99 8.72 9.49
C PHE A 296 -8.33 8.77 10.22
N HIS A 297 -8.35 8.49 11.53
CA HIS A 297 -9.56 8.52 12.34
C HIS A 297 -10.12 9.93 12.55
N GLU A 298 -9.26 10.94 12.71
CA GLU A 298 -9.68 12.35 12.75
C GLU A 298 -10.47 12.73 11.50
N LEU A 299 -9.88 12.47 10.31
CA LEU A 299 -10.52 12.75 9.03
C LEU A 299 -11.83 11.98 8.86
N LEU A 300 -11.84 10.70 9.20
CA LEU A 300 -13.05 9.89 9.09
C LEU A 300 -14.19 10.46 9.97
N ASN A 301 -13.88 10.90 11.18
CA ASN A 301 -14.83 11.54 12.07
C ASN A 301 -15.33 12.88 11.49
N ASP A 302 -14.46 13.68 10.88
CA ASP A 302 -14.85 14.93 10.23
C ASP A 302 -15.88 14.68 9.10
N TYR A 303 -15.65 13.67 8.27
CA TYR A 303 -16.59 13.29 7.20
C TYR A 303 -17.93 12.77 7.75
N VAL A 304 -17.89 11.91 8.76
CA VAL A 304 -19.11 11.37 9.40
C VAL A 304 -19.92 12.51 10.03
N ASN A 305 -19.27 13.42 10.73
CA ASN A 305 -19.95 14.55 11.38
C ASN A 305 -20.53 15.55 10.37
N ALA A 306 -19.82 15.81 9.26
CA ALA A 306 -20.31 16.66 8.18
C ALA A 306 -21.56 16.04 7.50
N GLY A 307 -21.55 14.72 7.27
CA GLY A 307 -22.71 13.98 6.73
C GLY A 307 -23.94 14.07 7.63
N VAL A 308 -23.76 13.88 8.93
CA VAL A 308 -24.87 14.01 9.92
C VAL A 308 -25.47 15.41 9.91
N SER A 309 -24.65 16.45 9.76
CA SER A 309 -25.13 17.84 9.68
C SER A 309 -26.02 18.11 8.45
N THR A 310 -25.70 17.51 7.31
CA THR A 310 -26.50 17.65 6.07
C THR A 310 -27.83 16.90 6.15
N ASP A 311 -27.86 15.75 6.76
CA ASP A 311 -29.10 14.95 6.90
C ASP A 311 -30.10 15.62 7.87
N ILE A 312 -29.61 16.28 8.92
CA ILE A 312 -30.48 17.05 9.87
C ILE A 312 -31.11 18.26 9.16
N ILE A 313 -30.36 18.96 8.30
CA ILE A 313 -30.89 20.11 7.55
C ILE A 313 -31.97 19.64 6.55
N ASN A 314 -31.78 18.48 5.91
CA ASN A 314 -32.75 17.96 4.96
C ASN A 314 -34.03 17.41 5.63
N SER A 315 -33.95 16.89 6.85
CA SER A 315 -35.11 16.41 7.59
C SER A 315 -36.02 17.56 8.08
N ASP A 316 -35.43 18.71 8.40
CA ASP A 316 -36.17 19.91 8.84
C ASP A 316 -36.86 20.63 7.68
N GLN A 317 -36.44 20.43 6.43
CA GLN A 317 -37.09 21.00 5.24
C GLN A 317 -38.21 20.15 4.65
N LEU A 318 -38.33 18.88 5.04
CA LEU A 318 -39.37 17.97 4.58
C LEU A 318 -40.62 17.96 5.49
N GLY A 319 -40.64 18.75 6.55
CA GLY A 319 -41.71 18.88 7.55
C GLY A 319 -42.56 20.13 7.43
N SER A 320 -42.69 20.75 6.24
CA SER A 320 -43.58 21.89 6.02
C SER A 320 -44.55 21.67 4.87
#